data_a04e3ec057b63b09598bd168b9469e21
#
_entry.id   a04e3ec057b63b09598bd168b9469e21
#
_cell.length_a   1.000
_cell.length_b   1.000
_cell.length_c   1.000
_cell.angle_alpha   90.00
_cell.angle_beta   90.00
_cell.angle_gamma   90.00
#
_symmetry.space_group_name_H-M   'P 1'
#
loop_
_entity.id
_entity.type
_entity.pdbx_description
1 polymer ?
#
loop_
_entity_poly.entity_id
_entity_poly.type
_entity_poly.pdbx_seq_one_letter_code
_entity_poly.pdbx_strand_id
1 'polypeptide(L)'
;LVVVELKSTIREDVKLIDGYHQLKGYQEVHIPSLFYYNQFMIVSDGVQARAGTITSPWSRFSEWKKIEDTDEVKENMPTHQTLFNGMLRKDRLLDIISNFILWSEDSKILSAYHQYFGVKKAIASTENAIDNKTGKAGLLWHTQGSGKSFSMVFYAGNMIKVLNNPSIVVVTDRNDLDNQLFSTFAKCSDYLKQEPVQIENRQDLNEKLEGRKSGGIFF
;
A
#
# COMPACT_ATOMS: atom_id res chain seq x y z
N LEU A 1 8.22 -4.08 -14.19
CA LEU A 1 9.64 -3.73 -14.14
C LEU A 1 9.95 -3.01 -12.82
N VAL A 2 11.02 -3.41 -12.15
CA VAL A 2 11.61 -2.70 -11.01
C VAL A 2 12.97 -2.16 -11.46
N VAL A 3 13.22 -0.88 -11.23
CA VAL A 3 14.50 -0.24 -11.52
C VAL A 3 15.26 -0.08 -10.21
N VAL A 4 16.51 -0.52 -10.18
CA VAL A 4 17.38 -0.49 -9.00
C VAL A 4 18.61 0.35 -9.30
N GLU A 5 18.86 1.34 -8.47
CA GLU A 5 20.11 2.13 -8.50
C GLU A 5 20.99 1.72 -7.32
N LEU A 6 22.20 1.31 -7.62
CA LEU A 6 23.17 0.88 -6.64
C LEU A 6 24.28 1.92 -6.47
N LYS A 7 24.53 2.35 -5.26
CA LYS A 7 25.63 3.23 -4.89
C LYS A 7 26.72 2.45 -4.17
N SER A 8 27.96 2.90 -4.32
CA SER A 8 29.09 2.28 -3.61
C SER A 8 29.20 2.82 -2.20
N THR A 9 29.29 1.95 -1.20
CA THR A 9 29.60 2.30 0.19
C THR A 9 31.07 2.72 0.40
N ILE A 10 31.93 2.49 -0.59
CA ILE A 10 33.39 2.79 -0.45
C ILE A 10 33.66 4.29 -0.53
N ARG A 11 32.76 5.07 -1.11
CA ARG A 11 32.88 6.52 -1.23
C ARG A 11 32.13 7.20 -0.11
N GLU A 12 32.83 7.81 0.83
CA GLU A 12 32.26 8.51 2.00
C GLU A 12 31.38 9.72 1.65
N ASP A 13 31.57 10.29 0.45
CA ASP A 13 30.85 11.46 -0.07
C ASP A 13 29.52 11.12 -0.75
N VAL A 14 29.23 9.84 -1.05
CA VAL A 14 28.02 9.42 -1.78
C VAL A 14 26.94 8.98 -0.79
N LYS A 15 25.81 9.67 -0.82
CA LYS A 15 24.63 9.37 0.00
C LYS A 15 23.58 8.59 -0.77
N LEU A 16 22.74 7.86 -0.05
CA LEU A 16 21.64 7.12 -0.64
C LEU A 16 20.67 8.01 -1.47
N ILE A 17 20.50 9.26 -1.06
CA ILE A 17 19.68 10.25 -1.80
C ILE A 17 20.26 10.58 -3.17
N ASP A 18 21.56 10.47 -3.39
CA ASP A 18 22.17 10.73 -4.70
C ASP A 18 21.76 9.69 -5.73
N GLY A 19 21.49 8.45 -5.28
CA GLY A 19 20.87 7.42 -6.10
C GLY A 19 19.43 7.77 -6.51
N TYR A 20 18.66 8.37 -5.63
CA TYR A 20 17.33 8.87 -5.96
C TYR A 20 17.39 9.98 -7.03
N HIS A 21 18.28 10.97 -6.87
CA HIS A 21 18.43 12.04 -7.86
C HIS A 21 18.87 11.50 -9.21
N GLN A 22 19.72 10.48 -9.22
CA GLN A 22 20.13 9.83 -10.48
C GLN A 22 18.97 9.09 -11.14
N LEU A 23 18.15 8.34 -10.39
CA LEU A 23 16.94 7.71 -10.92
C LEU A 23 15.97 8.74 -11.49
N LYS A 24 15.80 9.89 -10.81
CA LYS A 24 14.98 11.00 -11.32
C LYS A 24 15.54 11.58 -12.62
N GLY A 25 16.85 11.77 -12.71
CA GLY A 25 17.50 12.18 -13.94
C GLY A 25 17.29 11.20 -15.10
N TYR A 26 17.36 9.90 -14.84
CA TYR A 26 17.03 8.88 -15.84
C TYR A 26 15.55 8.93 -16.25
N GLN A 27 14.66 9.07 -15.31
CA GLN A 27 13.22 9.13 -15.54
C GLN A 27 12.81 10.35 -16.38
N GLU A 28 13.36 11.52 -16.07
CA GLU A 28 12.90 12.80 -16.62
C GLU A 28 13.66 13.21 -17.89
N VAL A 29 14.94 12.84 -18.00
CA VAL A 29 15.84 13.39 -19.03
C VAL A 29 16.49 12.30 -19.89
N HIS A 30 17.16 11.32 -19.26
CA HIS A 30 18.08 10.47 -20.01
C HIS A 30 17.43 9.26 -20.65
N ILE A 31 16.55 8.54 -19.93
CA ILE A 31 15.97 7.27 -20.40
C ILE A 31 14.49 7.15 -19.93
N PRO A 32 13.60 8.10 -20.27
CA PRO A 32 12.20 8.06 -19.81
C PRO A 32 11.47 6.75 -20.15
N SER A 33 11.77 6.16 -21.32
CA SER A 33 11.14 4.92 -21.78
C SER A 33 11.37 3.71 -20.86
N LEU A 34 12.46 3.70 -20.09
CA LEU A 34 12.73 2.67 -19.09
C LEU A 34 11.65 2.63 -17.98
N PHE A 35 11.01 3.76 -17.74
CA PHE A 35 10.05 3.92 -16.63
C PHE A 35 8.58 3.77 -17.05
N TYR A 36 8.25 3.60 -18.33
CA TYR A 36 6.86 3.43 -18.78
C TYR A 36 6.13 2.26 -18.11
N TYR A 37 6.83 1.15 -17.90
CA TYR A 37 6.28 -0.03 -17.22
C TYR A 37 6.85 -0.24 -15.82
N ASN A 38 7.44 0.82 -15.22
CA ASN A 38 8.02 0.73 -13.90
C ASN A 38 6.93 0.56 -12.82
N GLN A 39 7.08 -0.43 -11.96
CA GLN A 39 6.19 -0.63 -10.84
C GLN A 39 6.64 0.18 -9.64
N PHE A 40 7.92 0.07 -9.29
CA PHE A 40 8.58 0.88 -8.27
C PHE A 40 10.08 0.91 -8.52
N MET A 41 10.75 1.78 -7.79
CA MET A 41 12.19 1.99 -7.84
C MET A 41 12.83 1.65 -6.51
N ILE A 42 14.08 1.20 -6.55
CA ILE A 42 14.89 0.94 -5.36
C ILE A 42 16.19 1.71 -5.47
N VAL A 43 16.62 2.29 -4.37
CA VAL A 43 17.97 2.85 -4.19
C VAL A 43 18.64 2.08 -3.08
N SER A 44 19.88 1.63 -3.29
CA SER A 44 20.67 0.94 -2.27
C SER A 44 22.14 1.28 -2.37
N ASP A 45 22.80 1.29 -1.22
CA ASP A 45 24.27 1.38 -1.10
C ASP A 45 24.92 0.06 -0.67
N GLY A 46 24.15 -1.03 -0.63
CA GLY A 46 24.60 -2.36 -0.20
C GLY A 46 24.41 -2.62 1.29
N VAL A 47 24.19 -1.58 2.10
CA VAL A 47 23.85 -1.68 3.54
C VAL A 47 22.40 -1.27 3.75
N GLN A 48 22.04 -0.08 3.28
CA GLN A 48 20.69 0.45 3.34
C GLN A 48 20.02 0.36 1.97
N ALA A 49 18.71 0.20 1.98
CA ALA A 49 17.90 0.25 0.78
C ALA A 49 16.53 0.88 1.06
N ARG A 50 16.04 1.64 0.09
CA ARG A 50 14.70 2.24 0.13
C ARG A 50 13.98 2.04 -1.19
N ALA A 51 12.68 1.81 -1.11
CA ALA A 51 11.81 1.66 -2.26
C ALA A 51 10.78 2.79 -2.32
N GLY A 52 10.44 3.20 -3.52
CA GLY A 52 9.41 4.20 -3.80
C GLY A 52 8.95 4.12 -5.25
N THR A 53 8.02 4.96 -5.65
CA THR A 53 7.46 4.97 -7.00
C THR A 53 8.03 6.12 -7.85
N ILE A 54 7.71 6.11 -9.12
CA ILE A 54 8.08 7.18 -10.06
C ILE A 54 7.55 8.56 -9.66
N THR A 55 6.44 8.61 -8.90
CA THR A 55 5.87 9.87 -8.41
C THR A 55 6.29 10.22 -6.98
N SER A 56 6.97 9.30 -6.28
CA SER A 56 7.35 9.51 -4.88
C SER A 56 8.47 10.53 -4.72
N PRO A 57 8.33 11.54 -3.84
CA PRO A 57 9.48 12.31 -3.37
C PRO A 57 10.37 11.44 -2.47
N TRP A 58 11.62 11.87 -2.25
CA TRP A 58 12.56 11.13 -1.39
C TRP A 58 12.00 10.79 -0.01
N SER A 59 11.26 11.71 0.60
CA SER A 59 10.63 11.50 1.92
C SER A 59 9.62 10.33 1.95
N ARG A 60 9.19 9.85 0.81
CA ARG A 60 8.28 8.69 0.66
C ARG A 60 8.99 7.41 0.24
N PHE A 61 10.29 7.48 -0.04
CA PHE A 61 11.09 6.26 -0.20
C PHE A 61 11.29 5.62 1.17
N SER A 62 10.79 4.43 1.35
CA SER A 62 10.76 3.73 2.63
C SER A 62 11.61 2.46 2.63
N GLU A 63 12.12 2.14 3.80
CA GLU A 63 12.83 0.89 4.06
C GLU A 63 11.84 -0.28 4.15
N TRP A 64 12.29 -1.46 3.74
CA TRP A 64 11.56 -2.71 3.99
C TRP A 64 12.27 -3.48 5.09
N LYS A 65 11.68 -3.51 6.29
CA LYS A 65 12.40 -3.91 7.53
C LYS A 65 12.21 -5.37 7.95
N LYS A 66 11.42 -6.16 7.20
CA LYS A 66 11.12 -7.55 7.52
C LYS A 66 11.22 -8.45 6.30
N ILE A 67 11.78 -9.63 6.45
CA ILE A 67 11.69 -10.69 5.45
C ILE A 67 10.37 -11.45 5.65
N GLU A 68 10.10 -11.87 6.89
CA GLU A 68 8.83 -12.48 7.27
C GLU A 68 8.11 -11.63 8.32
N ASP A 69 6.82 -11.85 8.48
CA ASP A 69 6.01 -11.07 9.42
C ASP A 69 6.40 -11.29 10.89
N THR A 70 6.92 -12.47 11.19
CA THR A 70 7.41 -12.84 12.54
C THR A 70 8.75 -12.21 12.91
N ASP A 71 9.46 -11.58 11.95
CA ASP A 71 10.76 -11.00 12.22
C ASP A 71 10.64 -9.79 13.15
N GLU A 72 11.59 -9.66 14.07
CA GLU A 72 11.75 -8.48 14.90
C GLU A 72 12.45 -7.37 14.13
N VAL A 73 11.90 -6.15 14.24
CA VAL A 73 12.53 -4.95 13.70
C VAL A 73 13.50 -4.39 14.73
N LYS A 74 14.80 -4.40 14.41
CA LYS A 74 15.85 -3.82 15.25
C LYS A 74 16.22 -2.42 14.76
N GLU A 75 16.59 -1.53 15.67
CA GLU A 75 17.15 -0.23 15.32
C GLU A 75 18.48 -0.41 14.56
N ASN A 76 18.72 0.47 13.59
CA ASN A 76 19.94 0.47 12.75
C ASN A 76 20.23 -0.83 11.99
N MET A 77 19.20 -1.65 11.75
CA MET A 77 19.34 -2.87 10.98
C MET A 77 19.67 -2.54 9.50
N PRO A 78 20.64 -3.24 8.89
CA PRO A 78 20.84 -3.14 7.45
C PRO A 78 19.60 -3.52 6.68
N THR A 79 19.08 -2.60 5.85
CA THR A 79 17.81 -2.80 5.16
C THR A 79 17.97 -3.34 3.73
N HIS A 80 19.21 -3.40 3.20
CA HIS A 80 19.47 -3.98 1.89
C HIS A 80 18.97 -5.44 1.81
N GLN A 81 19.44 -6.30 2.71
CA GLN A 81 19.04 -7.71 2.69
C GLN A 81 17.55 -7.91 2.95
N THR A 82 16.97 -7.19 3.91
CA THR A 82 15.54 -7.31 4.22
C THR A 82 14.66 -6.84 3.08
N LEU A 83 15.08 -5.80 2.35
CA LEU A 83 14.34 -5.34 1.18
C LEU A 83 14.44 -6.36 0.04
N PHE A 84 15.65 -6.80 -0.31
CA PHE A 84 15.85 -7.73 -1.43
C PHE A 84 15.22 -9.11 -1.15
N ASN A 85 15.50 -9.70 0.00
CA ASN A 85 14.97 -11.02 0.36
C ASN A 85 13.49 -10.98 0.79
N GLY A 86 13.03 -9.86 1.31
CA GLY A 86 11.65 -9.66 1.72
C GLY A 86 10.76 -9.22 0.56
N MET A 87 11.06 -8.09 -0.06
CA MET A 87 10.20 -7.45 -1.05
C MET A 87 10.31 -8.07 -2.45
N LEU A 88 11.54 -8.45 -2.88
CA LEU A 88 11.79 -8.96 -4.23
C LEU A 88 11.69 -10.48 -4.36
N ARG A 89 11.31 -11.20 -3.30
CA ARG A 89 10.96 -12.62 -3.42
C ARG A 89 9.82 -12.75 -4.42
N LYS A 90 9.94 -13.65 -5.38
CA LYS A 90 9.08 -13.75 -6.56
C LYS A 90 7.58 -13.73 -6.25
N ASP A 91 7.15 -14.53 -5.30
CA ASP A 91 5.77 -14.63 -4.84
C ASP A 91 5.27 -13.31 -4.24
N ARG A 92 6.08 -12.69 -3.37
CA ARG A 92 5.75 -11.42 -2.72
C ARG A 92 5.82 -10.24 -3.69
N LEU A 93 6.80 -10.21 -4.57
CA LEU A 93 6.89 -9.19 -5.62
C LEU A 93 5.64 -9.17 -6.50
N LEU A 94 5.16 -10.34 -6.91
CA LEU A 94 3.94 -10.46 -7.71
C LEU A 94 2.71 -10.02 -6.92
N ASP A 95 2.61 -10.38 -5.64
CA ASP A 95 1.54 -9.94 -4.76
C ASP A 95 1.56 -8.41 -4.54
N ILE A 96 2.75 -7.82 -4.32
CA ILE A 96 2.91 -6.37 -4.19
C ILE A 96 2.44 -5.66 -5.47
N ILE A 97 2.90 -6.10 -6.62
CA ILE A 97 2.54 -5.49 -7.91
C ILE A 97 1.04 -5.59 -8.16
N SER A 98 0.42 -6.71 -7.82
CA SER A 98 -0.99 -6.97 -8.12
C SER A 98 -1.96 -6.34 -7.11
N ASN A 99 -1.52 -6.18 -5.85
CA ASN A 99 -2.42 -5.93 -4.74
C ASN A 99 -1.99 -4.80 -3.81
N PHE A 100 -0.74 -4.31 -3.91
CA PHE A 100 -0.17 -3.33 -2.96
C PHE A 100 0.51 -2.14 -3.65
N ILE A 101 0.18 -1.92 -4.91
CA ILE A 101 0.47 -0.70 -5.67
C ILE A 101 -0.85 -0.17 -6.21
N LEU A 102 -1.09 1.12 -6.05
CA LEU A 102 -2.28 1.77 -6.58
C LEU A 102 -1.94 3.17 -7.10
N TRP A 103 -2.85 3.74 -7.87
CA TRP A 103 -2.87 5.15 -8.20
C TRP A 103 -3.90 5.87 -7.35
N SER A 104 -3.52 7.01 -6.79
CA SER A 104 -4.38 7.96 -6.10
C SER A 104 -4.27 9.27 -6.87
N GLU A 105 -5.20 9.51 -7.77
CA GLU A 105 -5.08 10.55 -8.81
C GLU A 105 -3.72 10.37 -9.55
N ASP A 106 -2.88 11.41 -9.58
CA ASP A 106 -1.57 11.42 -10.26
C ASP A 106 -0.44 10.79 -9.44
N SER A 107 -0.72 10.30 -8.24
CA SER A 107 0.27 9.74 -7.33
C SER A 107 0.23 8.21 -7.32
N LYS A 108 1.32 7.59 -7.71
CA LYS A 108 1.49 6.13 -7.59
C LYS A 108 1.96 5.80 -6.18
N ILE A 109 1.20 4.99 -5.46
CA ILE A 109 1.42 4.63 -4.06
C ILE A 109 1.89 3.18 -3.98
N LEU A 110 3.01 2.97 -3.30
CA LEU A 110 3.54 1.66 -2.93
C LEU A 110 3.31 1.46 -1.42
N SER A 111 2.79 0.31 -1.03
CA SER A 111 2.63 -0.01 0.39
C SER A 111 3.98 -0.10 1.10
N ALA A 112 4.05 0.40 2.32
CA ALA A 112 5.15 0.12 3.23
C ALA A 112 5.06 -1.31 3.79
N TYR A 113 6.17 -1.86 4.30
CA TYR A 113 6.21 -3.24 4.84
C TYR A 113 5.15 -3.50 5.92
N HIS A 114 4.94 -2.54 6.82
CA HIS A 114 3.95 -2.67 7.90
C HIS A 114 2.50 -2.66 7.38
N GLN A 115 2.23 -1.92 6.31
CA GLN A 115 0.93 -1.93 5.64
C GLN A 115 0.70 -3.28 4.95
N TYR A 116 1.71 -3.78 4.21
CA TYR A 116 1.65 -5.08 3.55
C TYR A 116 1.31 -6.20 4.54
N PHE A 117 2.13 -6.37 5.58
CA PHE A 117 1.92 -7.44 6.57
C PHE A 117 0.63 -7.25 7.37
N GLY A 118 0.32 -6.02 7.77
CA GLY A 118 -0.91 -5.71 8.50
C GLY A 118 -2.17 -6.02 7.70
N VAL A 119 -2.20 -5.65 6.42
CA VAL A 119 -3.32 -5.95 5.52
C VAL A 119 -3.43 -7.43 5.25
N LYS A 120 -2.32 -8.14 5.00
CA LYS A 120 -2.34 -9.61 4.82
C LYS A 120 -2.93 -10.33 6.04
N LYS A 121 -2.55 -9.92 7.25
CA LYS A 121 -3.16 -10.45 8.49
C LYS A 121 -4.64 -10.14 8.60
N ALA A 122 -5.04 -8.91 8.27
CA ALA A 122 -6.43 -8.51 8.33
C ALA A 122 -7.30 -9.32 7.35
N ILE A 123 -6.78 -9.59 6.14
CA ILE A 123 -7.43 -10.46 5.15
C ILE A 123 -7.63 -11.86 5.72
N ALA A 124 -6.56 -12.51 6.17
CA ALA A 124 -6.62 -13.87 6.71
C ALA A 124 -7.56 -13.96 7.94
N SER A 125 -7.54 -12.93 8.80
CA SER A 125 -8.43 -12.87 9.96
C SER A 125 -9.90 -12.71 9.55
N THR A 126 -10.16 -11.97 8.48
CA THR A 126 -11.53 -11.80 7.97
C THR A 126 -12.06 -13.09 7.34
N GLU A 127 -11.26 -13.79 6.52
CA GLU A 127 -11.61 -15.09 5.97
C GLU A 127 -11.93 -16.08 7.10
N ASN A 128 -11.05 -16.17 8.11
CA ASN A 128 -11.28 -17.01 9.28
C ASN A 128 -12.56 -16.63 10.05
N ALA A 129 -12.86 -15.32 10.19
CA ALA A 129 -14.07 -14.86 10.85
C ALA A 129 -15.35 -15.24 10.09
N ILE A 130 -15.29 -15.26 8.77
CA ILE A 130 -16.38 -15.68 7.89
C ILE A 130 -16.60 -17.20 8.02
N ASP A 131 -15.52 -17.99 7.89
CA ASP A 131 -15.57 -19.45 7.96
C ASP A 131 -16.13 -19.94 9.30
N ASN A 132 -15.70 -19.30 10.39
CA ASN A 132 -16.17 -19.63 11.74
C ASN A 132 -17.44 -18.88 12.17
N LYS A 133 -18.00 -18.02 11.32
CA LYS A 133 -19.22 -17.24 11.60
C LYS A 133 -19.15 -16.39 12.87
N THR A 134 -17.96 -15.89 13.19
CA THR A 134 -17.76 -15.08 14.42
C THR A 134 -18.25 -13.65 14.26
N GLY A 135 -18.32 -13.14 13.04
CA GLY A 135 -18.67 -11.75 12.74
C GLY A 135 -17.64 -10.71 13.21
N LYS A 136 -16.46 -11.15 13.70
CA LYS A 136 -15.41 -10.29 14.23
C LYS A 136 -14.06 -10.66 13.66
N ALA A 137 -13.55 -9.82 12.74
CA ALA A 137 -12.26 -10.05 12.09
C ALA A 137 -11.06 -9.59 12.91
N GLY A 138 -11.21 -8.65 13.84
CA GLY A 138 -10.11 -8.21 14.70
C GLY A 138 -9.91 -6.71 14.76
N LEU A 139 -8.73 -6.29 15.21
CA LEU A 139 -8.31 -4.91 15.36
C LEU A 139 -6.93 -4.71 14.73
N LEU A 140 -6.79 -3.69 13.88
CA LEU A 140 -5.51 -3.25 13.33
C LEU A 140 -5.08 -1.95 14.01
N TRP A 141 -3.97 -2.01 14.73
CA TRP A 141 -3.37 -0.85 15.39
C TRP A 141 -2.14 -0.38 14.62
N HIS A 142 -2.16 0.89 14.17
CA HIS A 142 -1.00 1.57 13.59
C HIS A 142 -0.82 2.95 14.22
N THR A 143 0.42 3.43 14.36
CA THR A 143 0.73 4.76 14.86
C THR A 143 0.14 5.85 13.97
N GLN A 144 -0.02 7.06 14.51
CA GLN A 144 -0.44 8.22 13.72
C GLN A 144 0.60 8.50 12.60
N GLY A 145 0.16 8.88 11.42
CA GLY A 145 1.04 9.15 10.28
C GLY A 145 1.55 7.92 9.52
N SER A 146 1.20 6.69 9.95
CA SER A 146 1.65 5.45 9.29
C SER A 146 0.92 5.09 7.99
N GLY A 147 0.03 5.96 7.49
CA GLY A 147 -0.73 5.71 6.26
C GLY A 147 -1.94 4.80 6.43
N LYS A 148 -2.63 4.83 7.58
CA LYS A 148 -3.82 4.00 7.86
C LYS A 148 -4.88 4.06 6.77
N SER A 149 -5.15 5.23 6.20
CA SER A 149 -6.15 5.38 5.13
C SER A 149 -5.81 4.53 3.90
N PHE A 150 -4.54 4.53 3.47
CA PHE A 150 -4.10 3.65 2.39
C PHE A 150 -4.10 2.16 2.79
N SER A 151 -3.82 1.84 4.05
CA SER A 151 -3.98 0.45 4.53
C SER A 151 -5.42 -0.02 4.40
N MET A 152 -6.40 0.86 4.68
CA MET A 152 -7.82 0.55 4.50
C MET A 152 -8.20 0.40 3.03
N VAL A 153 -7.66 1.24 2.14
CA VAL A 153 -7.86 1.10 0.68
C VAL A 153 -7.27 -0.22 0.18
N PHE A 154 -6.04 -0.56 0.57
CA PHE A 154 -5.42 -1.84 0.21
C PHE A 154 -6.24 -3.02 0.74
N TYR A 155 -6.71 -2.94 1.98
CA TYR A 155 -7.57 -3.97 2.56
C TYR A 155 -8.88 -4.11 1.78
N ALA A 156 -9.60 -3.02 1.52
CA ALA A 156 -10.85 -3.03 0.77
C ALA A 156 -10.67 -3.60 -0.65
N GLY A 157 -9.64 -3.15 -1.39
CA GLY A 157 -9.35 -3.65 -2.73
C GLY A 157 -9.00 -5.14 -2.76
N ASN A 158 -8.31 -5.65 -1.75
CA ASN A 158 -8.06 -7.09 -1.61
C ASN A 158 -9.35 -7.85 -1.24
N MET A 159 -10.18 -7.32 -0.32
CA MET A 159 -11.46 -7.94 0.04
C MET A 159 -12.42 -8.04 -1.14
N ILE A 160 -12.45 -7.03 -2.00
CA ILE A 160 -13.23 -7.06 -3.26
C ILE A 160 -12.86 -8.27 -4.13
N LYS A 161 -11.57 -8.60 -4.20
CA LYS A 161 -11.06 -9.75 -4.97
C LYS A 161 -11.34 -11.09 -4.26
N VAL A 162 -11.00 -11.16 -2.96
CA VAL A 162 -11.06 -12.41 -2.17
C VAL A 162 -12.50 -12.85 -1.93
N LEU A 163 -13.41 -11.91 -1.62
CA LEU A 163 -14.81 -12.21 -1.31
C LEU A 163 -15.77 -12.01 -2.51
N ASN A 164 -15.25 -11.95 -3.71
CA ASN A 164 -16.04 -11.80 -4.92
C ASN A 164 -16.99 -10.59 -4.88
N ASN A 165 -16.40 -9.41 -4.62
CA ASN A 165 -17.10 -8.12 -4.62
C ASN A 165 -18.16 -7.96 -3.50
N PRO A 166 -17.77 -8.03 -2.22
CA PRO A 166 -18.69 -7.81 -1.10
C PRO A 166 -19.15 -6.34 -1.03
N SER A 167 -20.25 -6.09 -0.35
CA SER A 167 -20.58 -4.72 0.10
C SER A 167 -19.73 -4.37 1.30
N ILE A 168 -19.08 -3.20 1.27
CA ILE A 168 -18.20 -2.69 2.32
C ILE A 168 -18.85 -1.45 2.91
N VAL A 169 -19.07 -1.43 4.22
CA VAL A 169 -19.53 -0.26 4.96
C VAL A 169 -18.41 0.23 5.86
N VAL A 170 -18.01 1.46 5.68
CA VAL A 170 -16.98 2.14 6.49
C VAL A 170 -17.69 3.08 7.45
N VAL A 171 -17.41 2.93 8.74
CA VAL A 171 -18.02 3.74 9.78
C VAL A 171 -16.93 4.52 10.50
N THR A 172 -17.09 5.83 10.59
CA THR A 172 -16.19 6.73 11.30
C THR A 172 -16.94 7.43 12.43
N ASP A 173 -16.22 7.85 13.46
CA ASP A 173 -16.79 8.51 14.64
C ASP A 173 -16.83 10.05 14.52
N ARG A 174 -16.21 10.61 13.46
CA ARG A 174 -16.11 12.07 13.24
C ARG A 174 -16.24 12.42 11.76
N ASN A 175 -17.01 13.46 11.48
CA ASN A 175 -17.26 13.92 10.11
C ASN A 175 -15.99 14.34 9.36
N ASP A 176 -15.02 14.96 10.04
CA ASP A 176 -13.74 15.35 9.41
C ASP A 176 -12.97 14.13 8.92
N LEU A 177 -12.94 13.05 9.72
CA LEU A 177 -12.29 11.79 9.36
C LEU A 177 -13.05 11.08 8.25
N ASP A 178 -14.37 11.15 8.27
CA ASP A 178 -15.23 10.59 7.22
C ASP A 178 -14.89 11.20 5.88
N ASN A 179 -14.95 12.52 5.77
CA ASN A 179 -14.65 13.26 4.54
C ASN A 179 -13.21 12.98 4.04
N GLN A 180 -12.23 12.94 4.94
CA GLN A 180 -10.85 12.66 4.58
C GLN A 180 -10.68 11.23 4.05
N LEU A 181 -11.30 10.26 4.72
CA LEU A 181 -11.21 8.86 4.35
C LEU A 181 -11.98 8.58 3.05
N PHE A 182 -13.20 9.12 2.93
CA PHE A 182 -13.98 9.08 1.69
C PHE A 182 -13.20 9.63 0.51
N SER A 183 -12.60 10.83 0.66
CA SER A 183 -11.76 11.44 -0.39
C SER A 183 -10.58 10.53 -0.77
N THR A 184 -9.93 9.87 0.21
CA THR A 184 -8.84 8.93 -0.07
C THR A 184 -9.32 7.74 -0.90
N PHE A 185 -10.49 7.19 -0.58
CA PHE A 185 -11.08 6.08 -1.34
C PHE A 185 -11.52 6.52 -2.74
N ALA A 186 -12.15 7.67 -2.88
CA ALA A 186 -12.58 8.21 -4.17
C ALA A 186 -11.39 8.40 -5.13
N LYS A 187 -10.27 8.92 -4.64
CA LYS A 187 -9.02 9.05 -5.40
C LYS A 187 -8.39 7.72 -5.82
N CYS A 188 -8.83 6.61 -5.26
CA CYS A 188 -8.35 5.27 -5.55
C CYS A 188 -9.42 4.39 -6.23
N SER A 189 -10.46 4.98 -6.82
CA SER A 189 -11.58 4.25 -7.44
C SER A 189 -11.12 3.29 -8.54
N ASP A 190 -10.10 3.63 -9.30
CA ASP A 190 -9.49 2.75 -10.30
C ASP A 190 -8.94 1.45 -9.71
N TYR A 191 -8.32 1.53 -8.54
CA TYR A 191 -7.83 0.35 -7.82
C TYR A 191 -8.98 -0.47 -7.23
N LEU A 192 -9.98 0.19 -6.68
CA LEU A 192 -11.17 -0.41 -6.07
C LEU A 192 -12.17 -0.94 -7.11
N LYS A 193 -12.05 -0.51 -8.41
CA LYS A 193 -12.97 -0.83 -9.50
C LYS A 193 -14.42 -0.41 -9.23
N GLN A 194 -14.62 0.54 -8.35
CA GLN A 194 -15.91 1.12 -8.02
C GLN A 194 -15.75 2.45 -7.28
N GLU A 195 -16.73 3.33 -7.46
CA GLU A 195 -16.79 4.60 -6.75
C GLU A 195 -17.35 4.38 -5.35
N PRO A 196 -16.74 4.97 -4.30
CA PRO A 196 -17.35 5.01 -2.97
C PRO A 196 -18.58 5.93 -2.97
N VAL A 197 -19.54 5.61 -2.12
CA VAL A 197 -20.80 6.35 -1.97
C VAL A 197 -20.88 6.89 -0.55
N GLN A 198 -21.07 8.19 -0.42
CA GLN A 198 -21.32 8.81 0.89
C GLN A 198 -22.80 8.66 1.25
N ILE A 199 -23.07 8.27 2.48
CA ILE A 199 -24.40 8.02 3.02
C ILE A 199 -24.83 9.22 3.85
N GLU A 200 -26.00 9.77 3.58
CA GLU A 200 -26.50 10.94 4.29
C GLU A 200 -27.11 10.58 5.66
N ASN A 201 -27.78 9.45 5.74
CA ASN A 201 -28.47 9.02 6.96
C ASN A 201 -28.77 7.51 6.94
N ARG A 202 -29.30 7.02 8.05
CA ARG A 202 -29.65 5.59 8.23
C ARG A 202 -30.64 5.06 7.18
N GLN A 203 -31.61 5.87 6.77
CA GLN A 203 -32.61 5.46 5.78
C GLN A 203 -31.94 5.27 4.41
N ASP A 204 -31.09 6.21 4.00
CA ASP A 204 -30.32 6.14 2.76
C ASP A 204 -29.43 4.87 2.73
N LEU A 205 -28.76 4.53 3.85
CA LEU A 205 -27.99 3.29 3.95
C LEU A 205 -28.86 2.06 3.76
N ASN A 206 -30.03 2.02 4.41
CA ASN A 206 -30.94 0.90 4.26
C ASN A 206 -31.42 0.74 2.81
N GLU A 207 -31.83 1.83 2.16
CA GLU A 207 -32.27 1.82 0.77
C GLU A 207 -31.16 1.34 -0.20
N LYS A 208 -29.91 1.77 0.03
CA LYS A 208 -28.76 1.34 -0.79
C LYS A 208 -28.32 -0.11 -0.56
N LEU A 209 -28.59 -0.66 0.61
CA LEU A 209 -28.28 -2.06 0.94
C LEU A 209 -29.44 -3.01 0.65
N GLU A 210 -30.69 -2.52 0.61
CA GLU A 210 -31.87 -3.36 0.37
C GLU A 210 -31.81 -4.03 -1.01
N GLY A 211 -31.96 -5.36 -1.01
CA GLY A 211 -31.90 -6.17 -2.23
C GLY A 211 -30.52 -6.28 -2.87
N ARG A 212 -29.49 -5.62 -2.34
CA ARG A 212 -28.13 -5.67 -2.87
C ARG A 212 -27.48 -7.02 -2.56
N LYS A 213 -26.98 -7.69 -3.62
CA LYS A 213 -26.33 -9.00 -3.49
C LYS A 213 -24.79 -8.91 -3.43
N SER A 214 -24.21 -7.85 -3.98
CA SER A 214 -22.76 -7.66 -4.04
C SER A 214 -22.38 -6.21 -4.38
N GLY A 215 -21.12 -5.86 -4.08
CA GLY A 215 -20.50 -4.58 -4.43
C GLY A 215 -20.99 -3.40 -3.61
N GLY A 216 -20.34 -2.27 -3.82
CA GLY A 216 -20.57 -1.00 -3.14
C GLY A 216 -19.64 -0.78 -1.95
N ILE A 217 -19.14 0.45 -1.86
CA ILE A 217 -18.36 0.95 -0.70
C ILE A 217 -19.12 2.16 -0.18
N PHE A 218 -19.58 2.10 1.06
CA PHE A 218 -20.45 3.09 1.66
C PHE A 218 -19.79 3.72 2.89
N PHE A 219 -19.90 5.05 3.02
CA PHE A 219 -19.32 5.85 4.10
C PHE A 219 -20.40 6.55 4.89
#